data_2a10015f23aa31b9139dcfa3101bc62b
#
_entry.id   2a10015f23aa31b9139dcfa3101bc62b
#
_cell.length_a   1.000
_cell.length_b   1.000
_cell.length_c   1.000
_cell.angle_alpha   90.00
_cell.angle_beta   90.00
_cell.angle_gamma   90.00
#
_symmetry.space_group_name_H-M   'P 1'
#
loop_
_entity.id
_entity.type
_entity.pdbx_description
1 polymer ?
#
loop_
_entity_poly.entity_id
_entity_poly.type
_entity_poly.pdbx_seq_one_letter_code
_entity_poly.pdbx_strand_id
1 'polypeptide(L)'
;MIRTWKDRVSVLLLGCATVLVVFPLAQAWGGEVLVANGNFEQASAGAGDRPAAWGKPDGLGVQWTDSGDAAHGKAIRIDTRISERAMMAQWRKTGQTNEWNIPNAASSAVAETYGLSLYSDAIPVKPGQPYRITFDFKGHNAGAKVWVRGWGLLGGKKRQLWNTTVDGKGQEGSWSTCTQVFFPTKFRPAVTEMKVMLFAFYPAGVYWFDNVRIEPITVAAYDAEKR
;
A
#
# COMPACT_ATOMS: atom_id res chain seq x y z
N MET A 1 10.02 -78.05 47.52
CA MET A 1 9.38 -76.79 47.95
C MET A 1 9.70 -75.74 46.91
N ILE A 2 8.79 -75.54 45.92
CA ILE A 2 8.99 -74.76 44.71
C ILE A 2 8.12 -73.50 44.81
N ARG A 3 8.71 -72.33 44.87
CA ARG A 3 8.01 -71.03 44.82
C ARG A 3 8.05 -70.51 43.42
N THR A 4 6.88 -70.41 42.78
CA THR A 4 6.70 -69.76 41.47
C THR A 4 6.53 -68.24 41.64
N TRP A 5 7.36 -67.52 40.94
CA TRP A 5 7.33 -66.05 40.84
C TRP A 5 6.52 -65.68 39.62
N LYS A 6 5.41 -64.89 39.86
CA LYS A 6 4.59 -64.34 38.79
C LYS A 6 5.02 -62.93 38.52
N ASP A 7 5.66 -62.69 37.40
CA ASP A 7 5.95 -61.36 36.88
C ASP A 7 4.69 -60.65 36.39
N ARG A 8 4.42 -59.50 36.99
CA ARG A 8 3.38 -58.57 36.52
C ARG A 8 4.04 -57.56 35.62
N VAL A 9 3.84 -57.67 34.31
CA VAL A 9 4.21 -56.64 33.32
C VAL A 9 3.11 -55.61 33.31
N SER A 10 3.40 -54.39 33.84
CA SER A 10 2.55 -53.21 33.70
C SER A 10 2.83 -52.51 32.41
N VAL A 11 1.93 -52.58 31.46
CA VAL A 11 2.00 -51.83 30.19
C VAL A 11 1.47 -50.42 30.48
N LEU A 12 2.38 -49.44 30.46
CA LEU A 12 2.06 -48.00 30.45
C LEU A 12 1.65 -47.58 29.03
N LEU A 13 0.36 -47.37 28.82
CA LEU A 13 -0.17 -46.70 27.61
C LEU A 13 0.09 -45.21 27.70
N LEU A 14 1.11 -44.69 27.02
CA LEU A 14 1.30 -43.28 26.75
C LEU A 14 0.25 -42.86 25.71
N GLY A 15 -0.78 -42.17 26.17
CA GLY A 15 -1.74 -41.48 25.31
C GLY A 15 -1.10 -40.26 24.67
N CYS A 16 -0.78 -40.32 23.40
CA CYS A 16 -0.33 -39.16 22.60
C CYS A 16 -1.55 -38.30 22.28
N ALA A 17 -1.78 -37.23 23.03
CA ALA A 17 -2.80 -36.23 22.72
C ALA A 17 -2.32 -35.38 21.53
N THR A 18 -2.82 -35.67 20.35
CA THR A 18 -2.60 -34.84 19.17
C THR A 18 -3.41 -33.56 19.30
N VAL A 19 -2.76 -32.47 19.65
CA VAL A 19 -3.36 -31.13 19.60
C VAL A 19 -3.48 -30.72 18.15
N LEU A 20 -4.70 -30.79 17.60
CA LEU A 20 -5.03 -30.20 16.31
C LEU A 20 -5.02 -28.68 16.46
N VAL A 21 -3.92 -28.04 16.07
CA VAL A 21 -3.86 -26.59 15.91
C VAL A 21 -4.63 -26.26 14.64
N VAL A 22 -5.89 -25.85 14.81
CA VAL A 22 -6.67 -25.29 13.70
C VAL A 22 -6.17 -23.89 13.42
N PHE A 23 -5.27 -23.77 12.45
CA PHE A 23 -4.97 -22.45 11.87
C PHE A 23 -6.24 -21.96 11.17
N PRO A 24 -6.72 -20.72 11.45
CA PRO A 24 -7.76 -20.13 10.63
C PRO A 24 -7.22 -20.08 9.19
N LEU A 25 -7.88 -20.79 8.29
CA LEU A 25 -7.69 -20.62 6.85
C LEU A 25 -8.03 -19.16 6.53
N ALA A 26 -6.97 -18.31 6.47
CA ALA A 26 -7.10 -17.04 5.80
C ALA A 26 -7.62 -17.37 4.40
N GLN A 27 -8.83 -16.92 4.09
CA GLN A 27 -9.40 -17.07 2.75
C GLN A 27 -8.43 -16.40 1.79
N ALA A 28 -7.62 -17.21 1.12
CA ALA A 28 -6.81 -16.76 0.01
C ALA A 28 -7.79 -16.32 -1.09
N TRP A 29 -8.05 -15.04 -1.17
CA TRP A 29 -8.68 -14.41 -2.32
C TRP A 29 -7.67 -14.54 -3.46
N GLY A 30 -7.78 -15.63 -4.24
CA GLY A 30 -6.83 -16.03 -5.27
C GLY A 30 -6.93 -15.19 -6.55
N GLY A 31 -6.90 -13.87 -6.45
CA GLY A 31 -6.78 -12.97 -7.59
C GLY A 31 -5.33 -12.54 -7.81
N GLU A 32 -4.92 -12.37 -9.06
CA GLU A 32 -3.64 -11.78 -9.43
C GLU A 32 -3.49 -10.39 -8.79
N VAL A 33 -2.50 -10.19 -7.91
CA VAL A 33 -2.20 -8.88 -7.32
C VAL A 33 -1.35 -8.10 -8.33
N LEU A 34 -1.89 -6.98 -8.81
CA LEU A 34 -1.26 -6.20 -9.90
C LEU A 34 -0.23 -5.17 -9.41
N VAL A 35 -0.28 -4.76 -8.15
CA VAL A 35 0.71 -3.86 -7.55
C VAL A 35 1.91 -4.67 -7.12
N ALA A 36 3.02 -4.55 -7.83
CA ALA A 36 4.25 -5.22 -7.43
C ALA A 36 4.79 -4.59 -6.15
N ASN A 37 5.24 -5.45 -5.21
CA ASN A 37 5.83 -5.05 -3.93
C ASN A 37 5.00 -4.01 -3.17
N GLY A 38 3.67 -4.19 -3.15
CA GLY A 38 2.78 -3.27 -2.41
C GLY A 38 2.85 -3.42 -0.89
N ASN A 39 3.54 -4.44 -0.39
CA ASN A 39 3.93 -4.62 1.01
C ASN A 39 5.30 -4.00 1.34
N PHE A 40 5.96 -3.35 0.40
CA PHE A 40 7.22 -2.62 0.54
C PHE A 40 8.43 -3.39 1.10
N GLU A 41 8.40 -4.71 1.17
CA GLU A 41 9.48 -5.50 1.79
C GLU A 41 10.72 -5.66 0.88
N GLN A 42 10.56 -5.47 -0.43
CA GLN A 42 11.64 -5.68 -1.39
C GLN A 42 12.32 -4.37 -1.80
N ALA A 43 13.64 -4.34 -1.70
CA ALA A 43 14.45 -3.25 -2.23
C ALA A 43 14.56 -3.33 -3.76
N SER A 44 14.70 -2.19 -4.42
CA SER A 44 15.03 -2.12 -5.83
C SER A 44 16.42 -2.70 -6.08
N ALA A 45 16.56 -3.57 -7.08
CA ALA A 45 17.84 -4.15 -7.46
C ALA A 45 18.86 -3.06 -7.80
N GLY A 46 20.05 -3.14 -7.21
CA GLY A 46 21.19 -2.24 -7.48
C GLY A 46 21.18 -0.89 -6.77
N ALA A 47 20.06 -0.39 -6.27
CA ALA A 47 19.98 0.93 -5.63
C ALA A 47 19.80 0.85 -4.10
N GLY A 48 19.08 -0.14 -3.57
CA GLY A 48 18.86 -0.35 -2.12
C GLY A 48 18.17 0.80 -1.36
N ASP A 49 17.95 1.95 -2.01
CA ASP A 49 17.46 3.19 -1.41
C ASP A 49 15.97 3.48 -1.71
N ARG A 50 15.31 2.54 -2.36
CA ARG A 50 13.88 2.62 -2.69
C ARG A 50 13.22 1.24 -2.72
N PRO A 51 11.90 1.14 -2.49
CA PRO A 51 11.18 -0.09 -2.70
C PRO A 51 11.14 -0.44 -4.20
N ALA A 52 11.23 -1.73 -4.52
CA ALA A 52 11.08 -2.22 -5.88
C ALA A 52 9.70 -1.85 -6.43
N ALA A 53 9.61 -1.52 -7.71
CA ALA A 53 8.40 -1.12 -8.43
C ALA A 53 7.71 0.17 -7.93
N TRP A 54 8.45 1.00 -7.19
CA TRP A 54 7.99 2.30 -6.71
C TRP A 54 9.02 3.39 -6.98
N GLY A 55 8.54 4.63 -6.98
CA GLY A 55 9.40 5.80 -7.07
C GLY A 55 10.40 5.88 -5.92
N LYS A 56 11.42 6.69 -6.10
CA LYS A 56 12.43 6.93 -5.05
C LYS A 56 11.88 7.89 -4.00
N PRO A 57 11.82 7.49 -2.70
CA PRO A 57 11.54 8.40 -1.60
C PRO A 57 12.60 9.51 -1.52
N ASP A 58 12.20 10.70 -1.09
CA ASP A 58 13.13 11.83 -0.92
C ASP A 58 14.03 11.71 0.34
N GLY A 59 13.70 10.78 1.23
CA GLY A 59 14.44 10.50 2.46
C GLY A 59 14.20 11.50 3.60
N LEU A 60 13.34 12.50 3.40
CA LEU A 60 12.95 13.48 4.43
C LEU A 60 11.43 13.48 4.65
N GLY A 61 10.68 13.96 3.69
CA GLY A 61 9.22 14.00 3.77
C GLY A 61 8.58 12.67 3.41
N VAL A 62 9.13 11.97 2.42
CA VAL A 62 8.74 10.61 2.04
C VAL A 62 9.89 9.66 2.34
N GLN A 63 9.61 8.66 3.16
CA GLN A 63 10.59 7.67 3.60
C GLN A 63 10.07 6.25 3.37
N TRP A 64 10.96 5.34 3.04
CA TRP A 64 10.75 3.90 3.07
C TRP A 64 11.52 3.34 4.25
N THR A 65 10.84 2.95 5.30
CA THR A 65 11.46 2.63 6.59
C THR A 65 10.66 1.59 7.36
N ASP A 66 11.26 1.03 8.39
CA ASP A 66 10.59 0.16 9.35
C ASP A 66 9.41 0.92 10.00
N SER A 67 8.25 0.26 10.03
CA SER A 67 7.04 0.82 10.63
C SER A 67 7.01 0.76 12.17
N GLY A 68 7.89 -0.03 12.76
CA GLY A 68 7.86 -0.38 14.18
C GLY A 68 6.77 -1.39 14.56
N ASP A 69 6.07 -1.96 13.56
CA ASP A 69 5.01 -2.95 13.73
C ASP A 69 5.38 -4.23 12.97
N ALA A 70 5.46 -5.36 13.68
CA ALA A 70 5.90 -6.63 13.10
C ALA A 70 4.97 -7.15 11.98
N ALA A 71 3.69 -6.75 11.98
CA ALA A 71 2.75 -7.13 10.93
C ALA A 71 2.89 -6.28 9.65
N HIS A 72 3.58 -5.14 9.75
CA HIS A 72 3.73 -4.17 8.65
C HIS A 72 5.19 -3.95 8.22
N GLY A 73 6.18 -4.59 8.86
CA GLY A 73 7.59 -4.55 8.47
C GLY A 73 8.06 -3.19 7.97
N LYS A 74 8.52 -3.11 6.72
CA LYS A 74 8.80 -1.85 6.03
C LYS A 74 7.54 -1.27 5.40
N ALA A 75 7.38 0.04 5.55
CA ALA A 75 6.24 0.78 5.02
C ALA A 75 6.68 2.13 4.43
N ILE A 76 5.77 2.80 3.74
CA ILE A 76 5.96 4.19 3.30
C ILE A 76 5.45 5.12 4.39
N ARG A 77 6.37 5.95 4.88
CA ARG A 77 6.10 7.03 5.83
C ARG A 77 6.12 8.37 5.12
N ILE A 78 5.05 9.15 5.24
CA ILE A 78 4.95 10.51 4.71
C ILE A 78 4.78 11.48 5.88
N ASP A 79 5.73 12.41 6.04
CA ASP A 79 5.69 13.45 7.08
C ASP A 79 5.42 14.81 6.46
N THR A 80 4.19 15.28 6.61
CA THR A 80 3.75 16.55 6.02
C THR A 80 3.97 17.77 6.94
N ARG A 81 4.58 17.57 8.13
CA ARG A 81 4.98 18.65 9.05
C ARG A 81 6.24 19.39 8.60
N ILE A 82 6.98 18.79 7.66
CA ILE A 82 8.21 19.36 7.11
C ILE A 82 7.89 20.67 6.41
N SER A 83 8.71 21.71 6.62
CA SER A 83 8.50 22.98 5.95
C SER A 83 8.81 22.91 4.45
N GLU A 84 8.14 23.70 3.64
CA GLU A 84 8.44 23.80 2.20
C GLU A 84 9.91 24.07 1.92
N ARG A 85 10.52 24.97 2.71
CA ARG A 85 11.93 25.33 2.58
C ARG A 85 12.86 24.12 2.77
N ALA A 86 12.58 23.31 3.79
CA ALA A 86 13.36 22.10 4.04
C ALA A 86 13.15 21.04 2.95
N MET A 87 11.92 20.88 2.45
CA MET A 87 11.63 19.96 1.35
C MET A 87 12.32 20.41 0.05
N MET A 88 12.26 21.69 -0.30
CA MET A 88 12.94 22.22 -1.47
C MET A 88 14.46 22.05 -1.39
N ALA A 89 15.06 22.22 -0.22
CA ALA A 89 16.49 21.97 -0.01
C ALA A 89 16.81 20.47 -0.21
N GLN A 90 15.99 19.58 0.31
CA GLN A 90 16.16 18.13 0.15
C GLN A 90 16.04 17.70 -1.32
N TRP A 91 15.03 18.17 -2.05
CA TRP A 91 14.87 17.84 -3.47
C TRP A 91 16.02 18.33 -4.34
N ARG A 92 16.55 19.54 -4.08
CA ARG A 92 17.77 20.03 -4.75
C ARG A 92 18.96 19.14 -4.45
N LYS A 93 19.13 18.70 -3.19
CA LYS A 93 20.21 17.81 -2.77
C LYS A 93 20.13 16.43 -3.43
N THR A 94 18.94 15.88 -3.57
CA THR A 94 18.70 14.53 -4.13
C THR A 94 18.54 14.51 -5.64
N GLY A 95 18.47 15.70 -6.27
CA GLY A 95 18.20 15.82 -7.72
C GLY A 95 16.75 15.46 -8.09
N GLN A 96 15.86 15.34 -7.11
CA GLN A 96 14.46 15.10 -7.37
C GLN A 96 13.79 16.41 -7.81
N THR A 97 13.11 16.36 -8.94
CA THR A 97 12.26 17.46 -9.39
C THR A 97 10.86 17.22 -8.90
N ASN A 98 10.26 18.23 -8.31
CA ASN A 98 8.86 18.20 -8.03
C ASN A 98 8.07 18.82 -9.20
N GLU A 99 6.80 18.42 -9.35
CA GLU A 99 5.90 18.97 -10.38
C GLU A 99 5.58 20.46 -10.11
N TRP A 100 5.88 20.95 -8.91
CA TRP A 100 5.57 22.28 -8.43
C TRP A 100 6.86 23.09 -8.32
N ASN A 101 7.14 23.92 -9.32
CA ASN A 101 8.22 24.88 -9.22
C ASN A 101 7.80 26.00 -8.29
N ILE A 102 8.12 25.88 -7.00
CA ILE A 102 7.79 26.89 -5.97
C ILE A 102 9.00 27.81 -5.82
N PRO A 103 8.99 29.00 -6.41
CA PRO A 103 10.15 29.89 -6.43
C PRO A 103 10.50 30.44 -5.05
N ASN A 104 9.52 30.64 -4.19
CA ASN A 104 9.67 31.21 -2.84
C ASN A 104 9.09 30.27 -1.79
N ALA A 105 9.84 29.21 -1.46
CA ALA A 105 9.40 28.24 -0.47
C ALA A 105 9.20 28.87 0.90
N ALA A 106 8.01 28.70 1.47
CA ALA A 106 7.63 29.23 2.76
C ALA A 106 8.23 28.42 3.93
N SER A 107 8.10 28.97 5.13
CA SER A 107 8.42 28.24 6.37
C SER A 107 7.27 27.38 6.88
N SER A 108 6.08 27.50 6.28
CA SER A 108 4.91 26.66 6.57
C SER A 108 5.14 25.22 6.18
N ALA A 109 4.39 24.33 6.81
CA ALA A 109 4.44 22.90 6.52
C ALA A 109 3.91 22.62 5.11
N VAL A 110 4.47 21.62 4.43
CA VAL A 110 3.98 21.19 3.10
C VAL A 110 2.53 20.70 3.14
N ALA A 111 2.04 20.33 4.32
CA ALA A 111 0.63 20.02 4.55
C ALA A 111 -0.32 21.17 4.16
N GLU A 112 0.13 22.41 4.31
CA GLU A 112 -0.69 23.61 4.09
C GLU A 112 -0.69 24.07 2.62
N THR A 113 0.10 23.41 1.78
CA THR A 113 0.31 23.82 0.40
C THR A 113 -0.02 22.73 -0.61
N TYR A 114 0.90 21.80 -0.86
CA TYR A 114 0.76 20.82 -1.95
C TYR A 114 0.83 19.36 -1.48
N GLY A 115 1.13 19.11 -0.21
CA GLY A 115 1.31 17.75 0.30
C GLY A 115 2.51 17.02 -0.30
N LEU A 116 2.61 15.71 -0.04
CA LEU A 116 3.70 14.85 -0.52
C LEU A 116 3.12 13.57 -1.14
N SER A 117 3.84 13.00 -2.10
CA SER A 117 3.38 11.80 -2.79
C SER A 117 4.51 10.84 -3.17
N LEU A 118 4.12 9.56 -3.35
CA LEU A 118 4.94 8.51 -3.93
C LEU A 118 4.11 7.71 -4.94
N TYR A 119 4.69 7.43 -6.12
CA TYR A 119 4.03 6.70 -7.19
C TYR A 119 4.54 5.26 -7.32
N SER A 120 3.64 4.33 -7.66
CA SER A 120 4.01 3.01 -8.17
C SER A 120 4.53 3.10 -9.61
N ASP A 121 5.15 2.03 -10.08
CA ASP A 121 5.33 1.79 -11.50
C ASP A 121 3.96 1.64 -12.21
N ALA A 122 3.98 1.71 -13.54
CA ALA A 122 2.77 1.59 -14.34
C ALA A 122 2.23 0.15 -14.30
N ILE A 123 0.92 0.02 -14.16
CA ILE A 123 0.17 -1.23 -14.14
C ILE A 123 -0.69 -1.26 -15.39
N PRO A 124 -0.62 -2.30 -16.25
CA PRO A 124 -1.49 -2.42 -17.40
C PRO A 124 -2.97 -2.51 -17.01
N VAL A 125 -3.83 -1.84 -17.78
CA VAL A 125 -5.29 -1.89 -17.62
C VAL A 125 -5.91 -2.71 -18.72
N LYS A 126 -6.69 -3.73 -18.37
CA LYS A 126 -7.45 -4.54 -19.34
C LYS A 126 -8.78 -3.83 -19.66
N PRO A 127 -9.15 -3.68 -20.95
CA PRO A 127 -10.45 -3.13 -21.31
C PRO A 127 -11.61 -3.92 -20.71
N GLY A 128 -12.63 -3.23 -20.20
CA GLY A 128 -13.80 -3.87 -19.60
C GLY A 128 -13.58 -4.52 -18.24
N GLN A 129 -12.41 -4.33 -17.61
CA GLN A 129 -12.05 -4.94 -16.34
C GLN A 129 -12.23 -3.94 -15.20
N PRO A 130 -13.10 -4.20 -14.22
CA PRO A 130 -13.13 -3.50 -12.94
C PRO A 130 -12.11 -4.11 -11.96
N TYR A 131 -11.75 -3.32 -10.96
CA TYR A 131 -10.73 -3.66 -9.97
C TYR A 131 -11.17 -3.28 -8.56
N ARG A 132 -10.54 -3.92 -7.56
CA ARG A 132 -10.56 -3.50 -6.15
C ARG A 132 -9.18 -3.02 -5.76
N ILE A 133 -9.08 -1.88 -5.12
CA ILE A 133 -7.89 -1.47 -4.38
C ILE A 133 -8.12 -1.69 -2.89
N THR A 134 -7.08 -2.19 -2.22
CA THR A 134 -7.00 -2.34 -0.76
C THR A 134 -5.62 -1.86 -0.31
N PHE A 135 -5.55 -1.18 0.82
CA PHE A 135 -4.28 -0.78 1.43
C PHE A 135 -4.46 -0.61 2.94
N ASP A 136 -3.38 -0.77 3.67
CA ASP A 136 -3.33 -0.46 5.08
C ASP A 136 -2.83 0.97 5.29
N PHE A 137 -3.46 1.66 6.24
CA PHE A 137 -3.23 3.07 6.52
C PHE A 137 -3.14 3.32 8.03
N LYS A 138 -2.23 4.22 8.44
CA LYS A 138 -2.15 4.75 9.80
C LYS A 138 -1.85 6.25 9.76
N GLY A 139 -2.71 7.06 10.36
CA GLY A 139 -2.59 8.51 10.39
C GLY A 139 -3.91 9.21 10.71
N HIS A 140 -3.96 10.52 10.53
CA HIS A 140 -5.19 11.30 10.66
C HIS A 140 -6.17 10.99 9.52
N ASN A 141 -7.42 10.78 9.87
CA ASN A 141 -8.50 10.65 8.88
C ASN A 141 -8.60 11.89 8.00
N ALA A 142 -8.89 11.68 6.72
CA ALA A 142 -8.97 12.71 5.68
C ALA A 142 -7.64 13.44 5.35
N GLY A 143 -6.54 13.17 6.09
CA GLY A 143 -5.24 13.79 5.82
C GLY A 143 -4.44 13.09 4.73
N ALA A 144 -4.88 11.93 4.29
CA ALA A 144 -4.22 11.16 3.24
C ALA A 144 -5.22 10.50 2.29
N LYS A 145 -4.76 10.25 1.07
CA LYS A 145 -5.52 9.58 0.01
C LYS A 145 -4.61 8.68 -0.79
N VAL A 146 -5.17 7.56 -1.24
CA VAL A 146 -4.57 6.79 -2.32
C VAL A 146 -5.32 7.13 -3.61
N TRP A 147 -4.59 7.67 -4.58
CA TRP A 147 -5.10 7.92 -5.93
C TRP A 147 -4.78 6.73 -6.82
N VAL A 148 -5.73 6.32 -7.64
CA VAL A 148 -5.46 5.50 -8.83
C VAL A 148 -5.67 6.40 -10.02
N ARG A 149 -4.60 6.69 -10.75
CA ARG A 149 -4.63 7.54 -11.94
C ARG A 149 -4.45 6.68 -13.17
N GLY A 150 -5.26 6.90 -14.21
CA GLY A 150 -5.25 6.15 -15.45
C GLY A 150 -4.79 7.01 -16.63
N TRP A 151 -3.87 6.49 -17.43
CA TRP A 151 -3.34 7.12 -18.64
C TRP A 151 -3.68 6.32 -19.89
N GLY A 152 -3.69 7.02 -21.00
CA GLY A 152 -3.86 6.46 -22.32
C GLY A 152 -3.46 7.47 -23.39
N LEU A 153 -3.65 7.10 -24.65
CA LEU A 153 -3.36 7.99 -25.78
C LEU A 153 -4.59 8.79 -26.15
N LEU A 154 -4.44 10.10 -26.23
CA LEU A 154 -5.45 11.02 -26.76
C LEU A 154 -4.76 11.95 -27.77
N GLY A 155 -5.19 11.89 -29.04
CA GLY A 155 -4.55 12.65 -30.11
C GLY A 155 -3.06 12.29 -30.29
N GLY A 156 -2.70 11.03 -30.14
CA GLY A 156 -1.30 10.55 -30.24
C GLY A 156 -0.39 10.91 -29.05
N LYS A 157 -0.90 11.61 -28.04
CA LYS A 157 -0.13 12.01 -26.85
C LYS A 157 -0.63 11.25 -25.62
N LYS A 158 0.31 10.81 -24.77
CA LYS A 158 -0.03 10.21 -23.46
C LYS A 158 -0.62 11.26 -22.54
N ARG A 159 -1.83 11.00 -22.04
CA ARG A 159 -2.59 11.89 -21.16
C ARG A 159 -3.17 11.12 -19.98
N GLN A 160 -3.31 11.78 -18.82
CA GLN A 160 -4.16 11.27 -17.77
C GLN A 160 -5.62 11.45 -18.18
N LEU A 161 -6.34 10.34 -18.29
CA LEU A 161 -7.72 10.29 -18.80
C LEU A 161 -8.73 10.00 -17.70
N TRP A 162 -8.27 9.42 -16.59
CA TRP A 162 -9.13 8.95 -15.51
C TRP A 162 -8.42 8.98 -14.18
N ASN A 163 -9.18 9.12 -13.10
CA ASN A 163 -8.68 8.91 -11.74
C ASN A 163 -9.82 8.53 -10.79
N THR A 164 -9.45 7.93 -9.65
CA THR A 164 -10.28 7.79 -8.46
C THR A 164 -9.42 7.98 -7.21
N THR A 165 -10.07 8.26 -6.10
CA THR A 165 -9.42 8.41 -4.79
C THR A 165 -10.06 7.51 -3.76
N VAL A 166 -9.24 7.01 -2.84
CA VAL A 166 -9.67 6.33 -1.63
C VAL A 166 -9.07 7.07 -0.45
N ASP A 167 -9.93 7.58 0.43
CA ASP A 167 -9.47 8.26 1.63
C ASP A 167 -8.84 7.27 2.61
N GLY A 168 -7.72 7.66 3.21
CA GLY A 168 -7.19 6.98 4.39
C GLY A 168 -8.12 7.20 5.56
N LYS A 169 -8.73 6.13 6.06
CA LYS A 169 -9.71 6.15 7.15
C LYS A 169 -9.40 5.05 8.16
N GLY A 170 -9.59 5.35 9.42
CA GLY A 170 -9.41 4.39 10.49
C GLY A 170 -9.36 5.06 11.86
N GLN A 171 -8.96 4.30 12.85
CA GLN A 171 -8.69 4.84 14.18
C GLN A 171 -7.33 5.53 14.16
N GLU A 172 -7.28 6.79 14.58
CA GLU A 172 -6.04 7.56 14.64
C GLU A 172 -4.93 6.82 15.42
N GLY A 173 -3.72 6.81 14.84
CA GLY A 173 -2.56 6.14 15.43
C GLY A 173 -2.54 4.62 15.30
N SER A 174 -3.60 3.99 14.76
CA SER A 174 -3.70 2.55 14.53
C SER A 174 -3.75 2.22 13.05
N TRP A 175 -3.25 1.05 12.68
CA TRP A 175 -3.40 0.53 11.34
C TRP A 175 -4.86 0.15 11.04
N SER A 176 -5.33 0.50 9.87
CA SER A 176 -6.68 0.21 9.39
C SER A 176 -6.66 -0.10 7.90
N THR A 177 -7.42 -1.10 7.49
CA THR A 177 -7.52 -1.47 6.08
C THR A 177 -8.58 -0.64 5.38
N CYS A 178 -8.21 0.01 4.28
CA CYS A 178 -9.09 0.78 3.41
C CYS A 178 -9.30 0.04 2.10
N THR A 179 -10.52 0.06 1.56
CA THR A 179 -10.85 -0.62 0.31
C THR A 179 -11.84 0.18 -0.53
N GLN A 180 -11.75 0.04 -1.86
CA GLN A 180 -12.71 0.60 -2.81
C GLN A 180 -12.65 -0.14 -4.14
N VAL A 181 -13.81 -0.28 -4.80
CA VAL A 181 -13.88 -0.78 -6.17
C VAL A 181 -13.89 0.34 -7.18
N PHE A 182 -13.29 0.12 -8.35
CA PHE A 182 -13.19 1.10 -9.42
C PHE A 182 -13.18 0.45 -10.82
N PHE A 183 -13.53 1.23 -11.84
CA PHE A 183 -13.64 0.72 -13.21
C PHE A 183 -13.09 1.77 -14.19
N PRO A 184 -11.79 1.77 -14.49
CA PRO A 184 -11.12 2.84 -15.24
C PRO A 184 -11.67 3.00 -16.66
N THR A 185 -12.00 1.86 -17.31
CA THR A 185 -12.42 1.85 -18.72
C THR A 185 -13.94 1.98 -18.94
N LYS A 186 -14.77 2.01 -17.85
CA LYS A 186 -16.24 2.08 -17.95
C LYS A 186 -16.71 3.28 -18.81
N PHE A 187 -16.08 4.46 -18.58
CA PHE A 187 -16.40 5.70 -19.32
C PHE A 187 -15.16 6.31 -20.01
N ARG A 188 -14.03 5.63 -19.95
CA ARG A 188 -12.75 6.08 -20.53
C ARG A 188 -12.03 4.89 -21.17
N PRO A 189 -12.56 4.33 -22.28
CA PRO A 189 -12.01 3.10 -22.88
C PRO A 189 -10.56 3.24 -23.35
N ALA A 190 -10.07 4.46 -23.56
CA ALA A 190 -8.69 4.73 -23.96
C ALA A 190 -7.67 4.61 -22.83
N VAL A 191 -8.09 4.32 -21.59
CA VAL A 191 -7.16 4.06 -20.47
C VAL A 191 -6.51 2.70 -20.68
N THR A 192 -5.18 2.69 -20.79
CA THR A 192 -4.37 1.47 -21.04
C THR A 192 -3.42 1.12 -19.94
N GLU A 193 -3.14 2.08 -19.05
CA GLU A 193 -2.30 1.88 -17.85
C GLU A 193 -2.81 2.71 -16.69
N MET A 194 -2.43 2.31 -15.48
CA MET A 194 -2.70 3.06 -14.26
C MET A 194 -1.47 3.08 -13.35
N LYS A 195 -1.43 4.05 -12.43
CA LYS A 195 -0.47 4.11 -11.32
C LYS A 195 -1.20 4.38 -10.02
N VAL A 196 -0.68 3.81 -8.95
CA VAL A 196 -1.07 4.17 -7.60
C VAL A 196 -0.23 5.36 -7.15
N MET A 197 -0.84 6.36 -6.53
CA MET A 197 -0.17 7.47 -5.86
C MET A 197 -0.60 7.50 -4.40
N LEU A 198 0.33 7.24 -3.51
CA LEU A 198 0.17 7.52 -2.08
C LEU A 198 0.33 9.03 -1.90
N PHE A 199 -0.60 9.65 -1.21
CA PHE A 199 -0.61 11.10 -1.05
C PHE A 199 -1.05 11.49 0.36
N ALA A 200 -0.32 12.39 0.99
CA ALA A 200 -0.68 12.97 2.27
C ALA A 200 -0.53 14.50 2.24
N PHE A 201 -1.43 15.19 2.94
CA PHE A 201 -1.48 16.65 2.97
C PHE A 201 -1.93 17.16 4.35
N TYR A 202 -3.05 17.82 4.49
CA TYR A 202 -3.57 18.44 5.70
C TYR A 202 -4.50 17.49 6.48
N PRO A 203 -4.44 17.47 7.84
CA PRO A 203 -3.58 18.28 8.71
C PRO A 203 -2.11 17.85 8.65
N ALA A 204 -1.20 18.73 9.09
CA ALA A 204 0.20 18.41 9.23
C ALA A 204 0.39 17.23 10.19
N GLY A 205 1.00 16.14 9.71
CA GLY A 205 1.07 14.89 10.45
C GLY A 205 2.02 13.87 9.84
N VAL A 206 2.05 12.69 10.42
CA VAL A 206 2.75 11.52 9.90
C VAL A 206 1.73 10.50 9.45
N TYR A 207 1.89 10.05 8.22
CA TYR A 207 1.00 9.12 7.55
C TYR A 207 1.78 7.91 7.07
N TRP A 208 1.23 6.72 7.28
CA TRP A 208 1.83 5.46 6.90
C TRP A 208 0.94 4.69 5.94
N PHE A 209 1.56 4.04 4.97
CA PHE A 209 0.90 3.21 3.97
C PHE A 209 1.63 1.88 3.83
N ASP A 210 0.86 0.81 3.75
CA ASP A 210 1.36 -0.55 3.55
C ASP A 210 0.34 -1.43 2.83
N ASN A 211 0.76 -2.64 2.45
CA ASN A 211 -0.09 -3.69 1.89
C ASN A 211 -0.99 -3.22 0.73
N VAL A 212 -0.47 -2.35 -0.14
CA VAL A 212 -1.21 -1.82 -1.29
C VAL A 212 -1.44 -2.90 -2.32
N ARG A 213 -2.69 -3.22 -2.63
CA ARG A 213 -3.09 -4.25 -3.59
C ARG A 213 -4.12 -3.70 -4.57
N ILE A 214 -4.01 -4.10 -5.82
CA ILE A 214 -5.07 -3.96 -6.82
C ILE A 214 -5.31 -5.34 -7.39
N GLU A 215 -6.57 -5.76 -7.36
CA GLU A 215 -7.00 -7.07 -7.83
C GLU A 215 -8.13 -6.90 -8.86
N PRO A 216 -8.12 -7.66 -9.97
CA PRO A 216 -9.25 -7.68 -10.88
C PRO A 216 -10.46 -8.34 -10.19
N ILE A 217 -11.64 -7.78 -10.41
CA ILE A 217 -12.91 -8.33 -9.91
C ILE A 217 -13.89 -8.52 -11.06
N THR A 218 -14.97 -9.25 -10.85
CA THR A 218 -16.03 -9.37 -11.85
C THR A 218 -16.87 -8.11 -11.91
N VAL A 219 -17.53 -7.86 -13.06
CA VAL A 219 -18.48 -6.75 -13.20
C VAL A 219 -19.63 -6.89 -12.20
N ALA A 220 -20.10 -8.11 -11.95
CA ALA A 220 -21.16 -8.38 -10.98
C ALA A 220 -20.72 -7.98 -9.54
N ALA A 221 -19.48 -8.30 -9.14
CA ALA A 221 -18.94 -7.87 -7.85
C ALA A 221 -18.80 -6.34 -7.75
N TYR A 222 -18.32 -5.70 -8.83
CA TYR A 222 -18.26 -4.23 -8.90
C TYR A 222 -19.65 -3.59 -8.73
N ASP A 223 -20.66 -4.09 -9.44
CA ASP A 223 -22.01 -3.53 -9.38
C ASP A 223 -22.67 -3.77 -8.01
N ALA A 224 -22.37 -4.90 -7.36
CA ALA A 224 -22.86 -5.18 -6.02
C ALA A 224 -22.29 -4.24 -4.95
N GLU A 225 -21.00 -3.87 -5.05
CA GLU A 225 -20.33 -2.99 -4.08
C GLU A 225 -20.56 -1.48 -4.36
N LYS A 226 -21.13 -1.12 -5.52
CA LYS A 226 -21.47 0.28 -5.84
C LYS A 226 -22.91 0.66 -5.52
N ARG A 227 -23.74 -0.29 -5.11
CA ARG A 227 -25.12 -0.06 -4.63
C ARG A 227 -25.10 0.38 -3.17
#